data_8198d590b1d1a0e31f0a4eda123bb7da
#
_entry.id   8198d590b1d1a0e31f0a4eda123bb7da
#
_cell.length_a   1.000
_cell.length_b   1.000
_cell.length_c   1.000
_cell.angle_alpha   90.00
_cell.angle_beta   90.00
_cell.angle_gamma   90.00
#
_symmetry.space_group_name_H-M   'P 1'
#
loop_
_entity.id
_entity.type
_entity.pdbx_description
1 polymer ?
#
loop_
_entity_poly.entity_id
_entity_poly.type
_entity_poly.pdbx_seq_one_letter_code
_entity_poly.pdbx_strand_id
1 'polypeptide(L)'
;MIFRPVVRSLCTGAVVLAVGVTTIAPCAALAPQTGHRSPGSGTGSGTRAPALPGQVSALSWVVADATTGDVLASKDAHRHLPPASTLKTLFALTVLPHLPARQLHTVTGADLEGLGEGSSRVGVVEGHTYRVDDLWRGVFLSSGGDAVHVLASMNGGWQKTRDEMRRRAAQLGAGDTRVMSPDGYDTPGQYSSAFDLAVFGRTGLADPAFARYCSTSVAEFPGGLDKSGRAEAPYEIQNTNRLLAGTQDVSPYPGLIGVKNGYTTAAGNTLIAAAHRGSRTLIVTVMNPQEGTVYEDARSLLDWGFAASGKVRPVGSLRPPVARTTTASAPGPAQGAGAALVAAHRSTTRKASVLGGFAAVGALLASLSASLWLLRRRMRR
;
A
#
# COMPACT_ATOMS: atom_id res chain seq x y z
N MET A 1 41.09 29.50 44.02
CA MET A 1 39.89 29.52 44.91
C MET A 1 38.98 28.40 44.47
N ILE A 2 38.88 27.38 45.32
CA ILE A 2 38.22 26.12 45.05
C ILE A 2 36.88 26.16 45.79
N PHE A 3 35.77 26.02 45.10
CA PHE A 3 34.47 25.79 45.73
C PHE A 3 33.93 24.39 45.34
N ARG A 4 33.81 23.55 46.38
CA ARG A 4 33.12 22.24 46.33
C ARG A 4 31.61 22.46 46.57
N PRO A 5 30.70 21.75 45.91
CA PRO A 5 29.31 21.67 46.33
C PRO A 5 29.06 20.52 47.31
N VAL A 6 28.24 20.81 48.30
CA VAL A 6 27.73 19.93 49.34
C VAL A 6 26.64 19.03 48.82
N VAL A 7 26.80 17.72 49.01
CA VAL A 7 25.77 16.70 48.76
C VAL A 7 24.83 16.67 49.98
N ARG A 8 23.54 16.92 49.76
CA ARG A 8 22.47 16.61 50.74
C ARG A 8 21.72 15.35 50.27
N SER A 9 21.88 14.31 51.07
CA SER A 9 21.15 13.04 50.98
C SER A 9 19.72 13.24 51.49
N LEU A 10 18.72 12.89 50.69
CA LEU A 10 17.33 12.80 51.12
C LEU A 10 16.89 11.35 51.00
N CYS A 11 16.64 10.74 52.14
CA CYS A 11 15.99 9.43 52.26
C CYS A 11 14.52 9.57 51.85
N THR A 12 14.11 8.80 50.87
CA THR A 12 12.68 8.65 50.48
C THR A 12 12.25 7.23 50.81
N GLY A 13 11.29 7.08 51.72
CA GLY A 13 10.70 5.81 52.12
C GLY A 13 9.85 5.21 50.99
N ALA A 14 10.04 3.94 50.76
CA ALA A 14 9.24 3.16 49.79
C ALA A 14 7.95 2.69 50.49
N VAL A 15 6.82 3.12 50.00
CA VAL A 15 5.50 2.54 50.29
C VAL A 15 5.24 1.42 49.28
N VAL A 16 5.23 0.18 49.73
CA VAL A 16 4.86 -0.98 48.91
C VAL A 16 3.34 -1.11 48.95
N LEU A 17 2.70 -0.79 47.83
CA LEU A 17 1.31 -1.14 47.56
C LEU A 17 1.26 -2.51 46.88
N ALA A 18 0.77 -3.53 47.58
CA ALA A 18 0.48 -4.83 47.02
C ALA A 18 -0.81 -4.73 46.14
N VAL A 19 -0.65 -4.77 44.84
CA VAL A 19 -1.77 -4.89 43.91
C VAL A 19 -1.98 -6.38 43.61
N GLY A 20 -3.11 -6.92 44.08
CA GLY A 20 -3.53 -8.30 43.78
C GLY A 20 -3.85 -8.43 42.30
N VAL A 21 -3.07 -9.21 41.57
CA VAL A 21 -3.30 -9.56 40.18
C VAL A 21 -4.28 -10.72 40.13
N THR A 22 -5.55 -10.43 39.81
CA THR A 22 -6.51 -11.44 39.39
C THR A 22 -6.21 -11.81 37.94
N THR A 23 -5.69 -13.00 37.72
CA THR A 23 -5.47 -13.58 36.41
C THR A 23 -6.80 -13.92 35.75
N ILE A 24 -7.24 -13.08 34.81
CA ILE A 24 -8.32 -13.43 33.89
C ILE A 24 -7.66 -14.26 32.77
N ALA A 25 -8.02 -15.53 32.65
CA ALA A 25 -7.59 -16.39 31.56
C ALA A 25 -8.11 -15.80 30.22
N PRO A 26 -7.26 -15.65 29.20
CA PRO A 26 -7.74 -15.21 27.90
C PRO A 26 -8.57 -16.33 27.27
N CYS A 27 -9.82 -16.00 26.97
CA CYS A 27 -10.65 -16.81 26.09
C CYS A 27 -9.95 -16.81 24.72
N ALA A 28 -9.39 -17.93 24.30
CA ALA A 28 -8.78 -18.11 22.99
C ALA A 28 -9.88 -17.99 21.93
N ALA A 29 -10.01 -16.82 21.33
CA ALA A 29 -10.76 -16.68 20.10
C ALA A 29 -10.02 -17.48 19.02
N LEU A 30 -10.63 -18.58 18.54
CA LEU A 30 -10.18 -19.27 17.35
C LEU A 30 -10.26 -18.25 16.19
N ALA A 31 -9.11 -17.72 15.81
CA ALA A 31 -8.96 -17.00 14.54
C ALA A 31 -9.24 -17.99 13.41
N PRO A 32 -10.05 -17.64 12.40
CA PRO A 32 -10.20 -18.48 11.23
C PRO A 32 -8.83 -18.58 10.55
N GLN A 33 -8.24 -19.75 10.57
CA GLN A 33 -7.05 -20.07 9.78
C GLN A 33 -7.48 -20.08 8.31
N THR A 34 -7.47 -18.91 7.66
CA THR A 34 -7.45 -18.85 6.22
C THR A 34 -6.08 -19.38 5.79
N GLY A 35 -6.06 -20.64 5.37
CA GLY A 35 -4.87 -21.29 4.84
C GLY A 35 -4.43 -20.63 3.53
N HIS A 36 -3.83 -19.45 3.62
CA HIS A 36 -3.03 -18.89 2.56
C HIS A 36 -1.72 -19.68 2.56
N ARG A 37 -1.59 -20.64 1.64
CA ARG A 37 -0.27 -21.10 1.22
C ARG A 37 0.43 -19.88 0.63
N SER A 38 1.25 -19.22 1.43
CA SER A 38 2.21 -18.24 0.94
C SER A 38 3.04 -18.94 -0.14
N PRO A 39 3.15 -18.38 -1.37
CA PRO A 39 4.10 -18.90 -2.33
C PRO A 39 5.49 -18.71 -1.71
N GLY A 40 6.09 -19.81 -1.26
CA GLY A 40 7.48 -19.84 -0.81
C GLY A 40 8.39 -19.39 -1.95
N SER A 41 9.63 -19.00 -1.62
CA SER A 41 10.67 -18.79 -2.62
C SER A 41 10.81 -20.06 -3.46
N GLY A 42 10.56 -19.96 -4.76
CA GLY A 42 10.65 -21.12 -5.63
C GLY A 42 10.16 -20.90 -7.06
N THR A 43 10.50 -21.85 -7.89
CA THR A 43 9.94 -22.05 -9.23
C THR A 43 9.05 -23.28 -9.19
N GLY A 44 7.92 -23.24 -9.89
CA GLY A 44 7.19 -24.45 -10.23
C GLY A 44 8.05 -25.30 -11.17
N SER A 45 8.50 -26.52 -10.73
CA SER A 45 9.33 -27.37 -11.56
C SER A 45 8.51 -28.02 -12.68
N GLY A 46 8.84 -27.68 -13.91
CA GLY A 46 8.46 -28.41 -15.13
C GLY A 46 9.72 -29.01 -15.76
N THR A 47 9.61 -30.12 -16.46
CA THR A 47 10.73 -30.87 -17.05
C THR A 47 11.56 -30.09 -18.10
N ARG A 48 11.19 -28.84 -18.43
CA ARG A 48 11.87 -27.95 -19.38
C ARG A 48 11.97 -26.50 -18.90
N ALA A 49 11.81 -26.25 -17.61
CA ALA A 49 11.91 -24.91 -17.04
C ALA A 49 13.36 -24.37 -17.16
N PRO A 50 13.58 -23.14 -17.66
CA PRO A 50 14.90 -22.52 -17.60
C PRO A 50 15.28 -22.26 -16.13
N ALA A 51 16.60 -22.35 -15.84
CA ALA A 51 17.09 -21.96 -14.52
C ALA A 51 16.80 -20.49 -14.23
N LEU A 52 16.52 -20.18 -12.96
CA LEU A 52 16.40 -18.78 -12.51
C LEU A 52 17.75 -18.06 -12.72
N PRO A 53 17.71 -16.75 -13.07
CA PRO A 53 18.92 -15.96 -13.16
C PRO A 53 19.59 -15.86 -11.78
N GLY A 54 20.85 -16.30 -11.69
CA GLY A 54 21.57 -16.37 -10.41
C GLY A 54 22.02 -15.01 -9.87
N GLN A 55 22.03 -13.96 -10.72
CA GLN A 55 22.52 -12.63 -10.37
C GLN A 55 21.46 -11.69 -9.77
N VAL A 56 20.22 -12.14 -9.56
CA VAL A 56 19.17 -11.29 -8.97
C VAL A 56 19.43 -11.08 -7.48
N SER A 57 19.84 -9.86 -7.13
CA SER A 57 20.26 -9.50 -5.79
C SER A 57 19.13 -8.99 -4.88
N ALA A 58 17.95 -8.69 -5.44
CA ALA A 58 16.83 -8.12 -4.73
C ALA A 58 16.40 -8.93 -3.50
N LEU A 59 16.05 -8.24 -2.43
CA LEU A 59 15.54 -8.85 -1.19
C LEU A 59 14.21 -9.57 -1.41
N SER A 60 13.38 -9.02 -2.28
CA SER A 60 12.06 -9.59 -2.61
C SER A 60 11.72 -9.29 -4.07
N TRP A 61 11.13 -10.27 -4.76
CA TRP A 61 10.68 -10.09 -6.14
C TRP A 61 9.58 -11.10 -6.52
N VAL A 62 8.80 -10.74 -7.54
CA VAL A 62 7.78 -11.59 -8.17
C VAL A 62 7.90 -11.49 -9.68
N VAL A 63 7.72 -12.62 -10.37
CA VAL A 63 7.48 -12.71 -11.82
C VAL A 63 6.12 -13.33 -12.03
N ALA A 64 5.21 -12.65 -12.72
CA ALA A 64 3.88 -13.17 -12.98
C ALA A 64 3.40 -12.87 -14.41
N ASP A 65 2.49 -13.71 -14.90
CA ASP A 65 1.73 -13.43 -16.11
C ASP A 65 0.60 -12.46 -15.77
N ALA A 66 0.66 -11.24 -16.30
CA ALA A 66 -0.33 -10.20 -16.02
C ALA A 66 -1.71 -10.54 -16.59
N THR A 67 -1.78 -11.34 -17.66
CA THR A 67 -3.04 -11.74 -18.31
C THR A 67 -3.79 -12.77 -17.46
N THR A 68 -3.10 -13.85 -17.06
CA THR A 68 -3.71 -14.93 -16.27
C THR A 68 -3.72 -14.63 -14.77
N GLY A 69 -2.76 -13.85 -14.29
CA GLY A 69 -2.50 -13.62 -12.87
C GLY A 69 -1.63 -14.68 -12.23
N ASP A 70 -1.12 -15.65 -13.00
CA ASP A 70 -0.30 -16.74 -12.49
C ASP A 70 1.10 -16.23 -12.10
N VAL A 71 1.53 -16.53 -10.87
CA VAL A 71 2.89 -16.27 -10.41
C VAL A 71 3.80 -17.38 -10.89
N LEU A 72 4.77 -17.06 -11.76
CA LEU A 72 5.68 -18.02 -12.35
C LEU A 72 6.85 -18.36 -11.43
N ALA A 73 7.36 -17.36 -10.72
CA ALA A 73 8.41 -17.49 -9.70
C ALA A 73 8.39 -16.29 -8.75
N SER A 74 8.95 -16.49 -7.56
CA SER A 74 9.11 -15.43 -6.57
C SER A 74 10.22 -15.73 -5.59
N LYS A 75 10.71 -14.69 -4.91
CA LYS A 75 11.57 -14.76 -3.73
C LYS A 75 10.99 -13.84 -2.68
N ASP A 76 10.73 -14.38 -1.49
CA ASP A 76 10.23 -13.62 -0.33
C ASP A 76 9.08 -12.66 -0.67
N ALA A 77 8.15 -13.15 -1.53
CA ALA A 77 7.12 -12.34 -2.18
C ALA A 77 6.26 -11.51 -1.21
N HIS A 78 6.06 -12.02 0.01
CA HIS A 78 5.25 -11.40 1.07
C HIS A 78 6.08 -10.67 2.13
N ARG A 79 7.39 -10.49 1.89
CA ARG A 79 8.25 -9.75 2.80
C ARG A 79 7.84 -8.29 2.86
N HIS A 80 7.61 -7.76 4.06
CA HIS A 80 7.29 -6.36 4.29
C HIS A 80 8.54 -5.51 4.08
N LEU A 81 8.52 -4.64 3.08
CA LEU A 81 9.57 -3.69 2.74
C LEU A 81 8.95 -2.32 2.45
N PRO A 82 9.66 -1.21 2.68
CA PRO A 82 9.18 0.11 2.26
C PRO A 82 8.99 0.13 0.73
N PRO A 83 7.84 0.60 0.23
CA PRO A 83 7.52 0.56 -1.21
C PRO A 83 8.13 1.71 -2.00
N ALA A 84 8.55 2.80 -1.37
CA ALA A 84 8.86 4.05 -2.04
C ALA A 84 7.73 4.48 -3.00
N SER A 85 8.06 5.18 -4.07
CA SER A 85 7.08 5.67 -5.06
C SER A 85 6.37 4.59 -5.88
N THR A 86 6.70 3.29 -5.73
CA THR A 86 5.86 2.23 -6.33
C THR A 86 4.47 2.18 -5.69
N LEU A 87 4.29 2.71 -4.47
CA LEU A 87 2.98 2.85 -3.82
C LEU A 87 2.04 3.81 -4.59
N LYS A 88 2.58 4.70 -5.43
CA LYS A 88 1.77 5.58 -6.31
C LYS A 88 0.91 4.79 -7.32
N THR A 89 1.20 3.52 -7.54
CA THR A 89 0.30 2.63 -8.30
C THR A 89 -1.02 2.41 -7.57
N LEU A 90 -0.98 2.17 -6.26
CA LEU A 90 -2.20 2.06 -5.44
C LEU A 90 -2.91 3.41 -5.31
N PHE A 91 -2.16 4.53 -5.19
CA PHE A 91 -2.73 5.87 -5.24
C PHE A 91 -3.52 6.09 -6.54
N ALA A 92 -2.94 5.74 -7.69
CA ALA A 92 -3.61 5.87 -8.97
C ALA A 92 -4.87 4.97 -9.06
N LEU A 93 -4.80 3.71 -8.60
CA LEU A 93 -5.97 2.83 -8.54
C LEU A 93 -7.10 3.35 -7.65
N THR A 94 -6.78 4.24 -6.73
CA THR A 94 -7.74 4.83 -5.79
C THR A 94 -8.35 6.12 -6.31
N VAL A 95 -7.53 7.01 -6.87
CA VAL A 95 -7.93 8.40 -7.16
C VAL A 95 -8.30 8.62 -8.64
N LEU A 96 -7.60 7.93 -9.55
CA LEU A 96 -7.81 8.10 -11.00
C LEU A 96 -9.28 7.95 -11.44
N PRO A 97 -10.07 6.98 -10.91
CA PRO A 97 -11.47 6.82 -11.32
C PRO A 97 -12.38 7.98 -10.89
N HIS A 98 -11.95 8.82 -9.96
CA HIS A 98 -12.80 9.88 -9.37
C HIS A 98 -12.53 11.26 -9.94
N LEU A 99 -11.41 11.47 -10.63
CA LEU A 99 -11.00 12.76 -11.15
C LEU A 99 -10.98 12.74 -12.69
N PRO A 100 -11.93 13.40 -13.36
CA PRO A 100 -11.96 13.49 -14.83
C PRO A 100 -10.70 14.14 -15.39
N ALA A 101 -10.08 13.53 -16.40
CA ALA A 101 -8.81 13.98 -16.98
C ALA A 101 -8.80 15.45 -17.45
N ARG A 102 -9.95 15.96 -17.89
CA ARG A 102 -10.10 17.35 -18.38
C ARG A 102 -10.43 18.36 -17.26
N GLN A 103 -10.69 17.89 -16.04
CA GLN A 103 -10.96 18.78 -14.91
C GLN A 103 -9.75 19.68 -14.67
N LEU A 104 -10.05 20.97 -14.44
CA LEU A 104 -9.05 21.98 -14.10
C LEU A 104 -9.02 22.19 -12.59
N HIS A 105 -7.82 22.47 -12.06
CA HIS A 105 -7.63 22.85 -10.67
C HIS A 105 -6.58 23.96 -10.59
N THR A 106 -6.90 25.07 -9.93
CA THR A 106 -5.94 26.11 -9.59
C THR A 106 -5.30 25.75 -8.25
N VAL A 107 -4.00 25.51 -8.27
CA VAL A 107 -3.23 25.07 -7.11
C VAL A 107 -3.17 26.14 -6.05
N THR A 108 -3.45 25.80 -4.83
CA THR A 108 -3.33 26.66 -3.64
C THR A 108 -2.16 26.20 -2.78
N GLY A 109 -1.67 27.08 -1.89
CA GLY A 109 -0.62 26.71 -0.92
C GLY A 109 -1.03 25.52 -0.06
N ALA A 110 -2.33 25.41 0.29
CA ALA A 110 -2.87 24.28 1.05
C ALA A 110 -2.75 22.93 0.30
N ASP A 111 -2.80 22.92 -1.03
CA ASP A 111 -2.63 21.71 -1.82
C ASP A 111 -1.21 21.14 -1.74
N LEU A 112 -0.22 21.98 -1.46
CA LEU A 112 1.21 21.61 -1.40
C LEU A 112 1.73 21.49 0.04
N GLU A 113 0.87 21.69 1.04
CA GLU A 113 1.24 21.62 2.44
C GLU A 113 1.68 20.19 2.82
N GLY A 114 2.75 20.08 3.62
CA GLY A 114 3.25 18.80 4.11
C GLY A 114 4.07 17.97 3.09
N LEU A 115 4.42 18.56 1.95
CA LEU A 115 5.31 17.92 0.97
C LEU A 115 6.68 17.66 1.61
N GLY A 116 7.07 16.38 1.72
CA GLY A 116 8.31 15.95 2.38
C GLY A 116 9.56 16.54 1.71
N GLU A 117 10.55 16.88 2.54
CA GLU A 117 11.87 17.30 2.05
C GLU A 117 12.52 16.15 1.25
N GLY A 118 13.07 16.46 0.06
CA GLY A 118 13.64 15.44 -0.85
C GLY A 118 12.61 14.61 -1.61
N SER A 119 11.30 14.90 -1.46
CA SER A 119 10.27 14.31 -2.31
C SER A 119 10.49 14.70 -3.77
N SER A 120 10.36 13.74 -4.70
CA SER A 120 10.40 14.04 -6.14
C SER A 120 9.30 15.05 -6.50
N ARG A 121 9.61 16.01 -7.34
CA ARG A 121 8.66 17.04 -7.81
C ARG A 121 8.63 17.06 -9.32
N VAL A 122 7.46 17.30 -9.89
CA VAL A 122 7.33 17.61 -11.31
C VAL A 122 7.38 19.11 -11.58
N GLY A 123 7.21 19.95 -10.57
CA GLY A 123 7.25 21.40 -10.69
C GLY A 123 5.87 22.05 -10.67
N VAL A 124 4.93 21.50 -9.90
CA VAL A 124 3.63 22.13 -9.66
C VAL A 124 3.81 23.42 -8.85
N VAL A 125 3.19 24.51 -9.30
CA VAL A 125 3.32 25.86 -8.73
C VAL A 125 1.98 26.37 -8.22
N GLU A 126 2.00 27.00 -7.05
CA GLU A 126 0.84 27.70 -6.48
C GLU A 126 0.35 28.81 -7.40
N GLY A 127 -0.97 28.99 -7.49
CA GLY A 127 -1.62 30.00 -8.34
C GLY A 127 -1.79 29.57 -9.79
N HIS A 128 -1.08 28.52 -10.26
CA HIS A 128 -1.22 28.02 -11.62
C HIS A 128 -2.35 27.00 -11.73
N THR A 129 -3.00 26.95 -12.90
CA THR A 129 -4.11 26.02 -13.17
C THR A 129 -3.64 24.88 -14.05
N TYR A 130 -3.77 23.64 -13.54
CA TYR A 130 -3.40 22.40 -14.22
C TYR A 130 -4.63 21.58 -14.58
N ARG A 131 -4.51 20.80 -15.65
CA ARG A 131 -5.45 19.70 -15.91
C ARG A 131 -5.11 18.51 -15.03
N VAL A 132 -6.09 17.75 -14.62
CA VAL A 132 -5.89 16.44 -13.94
C VAL A 132 -5.00 15.51 -14.78
N ASP A 133 -5.15 15.52 -16.12
CA ASP A 133 -4.32 14.75 -17.06
C ASP A 133 -2.81 15.11 -16.93
N ASP A 134 -2.48 16.40 -16.79
CA ASP A 134 -1.11 16.85 -16.64
C ASP A 134 -0.54 16.44 -15.28
N LEU A 135 -1.31 16.57 -14.22
CA LEU A 135 -0.91 16.09 -12.88
C LEU A 135 -0.62 14.59 -12.87
N TRP A 136 -1.44 13.77 -13.55
CA TRP A 136 -1.18 12.33 -13.68
C TRP A 136 0.10 12.03 -14.48
N ARG A 137 0.40 12.79 -15.54
CA ARG A 137 1.71 12.68 -16.22
C ARG A 137 2.84 12.99 -15.23
N GLY A 138 2.70 14.04 -14.43
CA GLY A 138 3.67 14.36 -13.38
C GLY A 138 3.88 13.21 -12.37
N VAL A 139 2.81 12.54 -11.94
CA VAL A 139 2.88 11.39 -11.03
C VAL A 139 3.62 10.21 -11.65
N PHE A 140 3.28 9.85 -12.90
CA PHE A 140 3.84 8.65 -13.51
C PHE A 140 5.24 8.86 -14.09
N LEU A 141 5.50 9.97 -14.77
CA LEU A 141 6.78 10.22 -15.43
C LEU A 141 7.84 10.70 -14.43
N SER A 142 7.55 11.78 -13.71
CA SER A 142 8.51 12.42 -12.80
C SER A 142 8.40 11.92 -11.36
N SER A 143 7.49 11.00 -11.08
CA SER A 143 7.21 10.57 -9.70
C SER A 143 6.76 11.73 -8.78
N GLY A 144 6.18 12.80 -9.32
CA GLY A 144 5.87 14.07 -8.66
C GLY A 144 5.02 13.90 -7.40
N GLY A 145 5.64 14.11 -6.24
CA GLY A 145 4.95 14.17 -4.96
C GLY A 145 4.04 15.39 -4.86
N ASP A 146 4.47 16.51 -5.43
CA ASP A 146 3.68 17.73 -5.58
C ASP A 146 2.36 17.46 -6.34
N ALA A 147 2.41 16.77 -7.46
CA ALA A 147 1.22 16.36 -8.21
C ALA A 147 0.34 15.39 -7.40
N VAL A 148 0.94 14.47 -6.62
CA VAL A 148 0.17 13.59 -5.69
C VAL A 148 -0.55 14.42 -4.64
N HIS A 149 0.08 15.43 -4.07
CA HIS A 149 -0.51 16.31 -3.06
C HIS A 149 -1.74 17.03 -3.61
N VAL A 150 -1.63 17.63 -4.80
CA VAL A 150 -2.76 18.31 -5.46
C VAL A 150 -3.90 17.34 -5.76
N LEU A 151 -3.61 16.18 -6.35
CA LEU A 151 -4.64 15.17 -6.65
C LEU A 151 -5.29 14.60 -5.39
N ALA A 152 -4.53 14.44 -4.30
CA ALA A 152 -5.08 14.02 -3.02
C ALA A 152 -5.98 15.09 -2.40
N SER A 153 -5.60 16.38 -2.50
CA SER A 153 -6.43 17.50 -2.10
C SER A 153 -7.76 17.51 -2.87
N MET A 154 -7.72 17.40 -4.20
CA MET A 154 -8.90 17.28 -5.07
C MET A 154 -9.77 16.07 -4.74
N ASN A 155 -9.19 14.98 -4.24
CA ASN A 155 -9.91 13.79 -3.78
C ASN A 155 -10.56 13.95 -2.38
N GLY A 156 -10.44 15.12 -1.79
CA GLY A 156 -10.98 15.46 -0.47
C GLY A 156 -9.97 15.37 0.67
N GLY A 157 -8.68 15.44 0.35
CA GLY A 157 -7.58 15.61 1.29
C GLY A 157 -6.76 14.36 1.55
N TRP A 158 -5.58 14.60 2.13
CA TRP A 158 -4.53 13.59 2.37
C TRP A 158 -5.00 12.39 3.19
N GLN A 159 -5.68 12.67 4.31
CA GLN A 159 -6.15 11.63 5.24
C GLN A 159 -7.24 10.74 4.60
N LYS A 160 -8.21 11.38 3.93
CA LYS A 160 -9.27 10.66 3.22
C LYS A 160 -8.67 9.75 2.14
N THR A 161 -7.75 10.28 1.34
CA THR A 161 -7.08 9.53 0.27
C THR A 161 -6.28 8.35 0.83
N ARG A 162 -5.53 8.53 1.92
CA ARG A 162 -4.83 7.44 2.61
C ARG A 162 -5.78 6.32 3.04
N ASP A 163 -6.91 6.70 3.64
CA ASP A 163 -7.87 5.72 4.16
C ASP A 163 -8.61 5.00 3.03
N GLU A 164 -8.83 5.67 1.90
CA GLU A 164 -9.35 5.05 0.66
C GLU A 164 -8.34 4.07 0.04
N MET A 165 -7.06 4.44 0.00
CA MET A 165 -6.00 3.52 -0.44
C MET A 165 -5.93 2.26 0.42
N ARG A 166 -6.07 2.36 1.74
CA ARG A 166 -6.15 1.19 2.65
C ARG A 166 -7.33 0.29 2.31
N ARG A 167 -8.51 0.88 2.10
CA ARG A 167 -9.70 0.12 1.68
C ARG A 167 -9.49 -0.53 0.31
N ARG A 168 -8.87 0.20 -0.62
CA ARG A 168 -8.59 -0.31 -1.95
C ARG A 168 -7.61 -1.49 -1.93
N ALA A 169 -6.54 -1.41 -1.14
CA ALA A 169 -5.60 -2.52 -0.93
C ALA A 169 -6.33 -3.76 -0.40
N ALA A 170 -7.17 -3.59 0.64
CA ALA A 170 -7.96 -4.70 1.20
C ALA A 170 -8.91 -5.32 0.17
N GLN A 171 -9.60 -4.52 -0.65
CA GLN A 171 -10.48 -5.00 -1.73
C GLN A 171 -9.72 -5.83 -2.78
N LEU A 172 -8.46 -5.49 -3.03
CA LEU A 172 -7.59 -6.20 -3.96
C LEU A 172 -6.94 -7.45 -3.34
N GLY A 173 -7.18 -7.72 -2.06
CA GLY A 173 -6.55 -8.83 -1.34
C GLY A 173 -5.07 -8.58 -1.01
N ALA A 174 -4.62 -7.32 -1.08
CA ALA A 174 -3.26 -6.91 -0.80
C ALA A 174 -3.05 -6.73 0.72
N GLY A 175 -2.88 -7.85 1.42
CA GLY A 175 -2.81 -7.92 2.88
C GLY A 175 -1.48 -7.51 3.48
N ASP A 176 -0.43 -7.45 2.66
CA ASP A 176 0.92 -7.07 3.09
C ASP A 176 1.19 -5.57 2.92
N THR A 177 0.16 -4.77 2.66
CA THR A 177 0.32 -3.33 2.43
C THR A 177 -0.29 -2.51 3.55
N ARG A 178 0.54 -1.70 4.20
CA ARG A 178 0.13 -0.69 5.17
C ARG A 178 0.46 0.70 4.65
N VAL A 179 -0.58 1.46 4.32
CA VAL A 179 -0.45 2.82 3.80
C VAL A 179 -0.42 3.82 4.96
N MET A 180 0.63 4.62 5.03
CA MET A 180 0.77 5.72 5.98
C MET A 180 0.78 7.08 5.26
N SER A 181 1.37 7.14 4.05
CA SER A 181 1.33 8.29 3.16
C SER A 181 0.88 7.85 1.74
N PRO A 182 0.07 8.66 1.04
CA PRO A 182 -0.38 8.37 -0.32
C PRO A 182 0.72 8.32 -1.38
N ASP A 183 1.82 9.05 -1.19
CA ASP A 183 2.89 9.23 -2.17
C ASP A 183 4.01 8.18 -2.09
N GLY A 184 4.02 7.36 -1.03
CA GLY A 184 5.06 6.36 -0.80
C GLY A 184 6.33 6.92 -0.14
N TYR A 185 6.32 8.16 0.34
CA TYR A 185 7.43 8.74 1.10
C TYR A 185 7.71 7.93 2.37
N ASP A 186 8.97 7.95 2.85
CA ASP A 186 9.37 7.22 4.07
C ASP A 186 8.57 7.73 5.28
N THR A 187 7.65 6.90 5.72
CA THR A 187 6.77 7.18 6.86
C THR A 187 6.80 6.00 7.82
N PRO A 188 7.01 6.23 9.12
CA PRO A 188 7.07 5.15 10.11
C PRO A 188 5.88 4.19 10.01
N GLY A 189 6.19 2.90 9.86
CA GLY A 189 5.19 1.84 9.76
C GLY A 189 4.56 1.66 8.37
N GLN A 190 5.03 2.37 7.33
CA GLN A 190 4.63 2.13 5.95
C GLN A 190 5.41 0.97 5.35
N TYR A 191 4.70 0.02 4.76
CA TYR A 191 5.29 -1.10 4.04
C TYR A 191 4.34 -1.65 2.97
N SER A 192 4.90 -2.45 2.08
CA SER A 192 4.19 -3.28 1.10
C SER A 192 5.01 -4.55 0.86
N SER A 193 4.64 -5.36 -0.12
CA SER A 193 5.37 -6.54 -0.55
C SER A 193 5.48 -6.60 -2.07
N ALA A 194 6.43 -7.36 -2.59
CA ALA A 194 6.55 -7.57 -4.03
C ALA A 194 5.28 -8.20 -4.62
N PHE A 195 4.60 -9.03 -3.85
CA PHE A 195 3.31 -9.62 -4.25
C PHE A 195 2.23 -8.56 -4.39
N ASP A 196 2.02 -7.72 -3.38
CA ASP A 196 0.99 -6.68 -3.39
C ASP A 196 1.26 -5.65 -4.48
N LEU A 197 2.52 -5.25 -4.67
CA LEU A 197 2.91 -4.35 -5.75
C LEU A 197 2.62 -4.94 -7.14
N ALA A 198 2.78 -6.26 -7.32
CA ALA A 198 2.41 -6.94 -8.55
C ALA A 198 0.88 -6.95 -8.75
N VAL A 199 0.10 -7.14 -7.68
CA VAL A 199 -1.37 -7.01 -7.71
C VAL A 199 -1.78 -5.61 -8.15
N PHE A 200 -1.16 -4.56 -7.60
CA PHE A 200 -1.48 -3.17 -7.97
C PHE A 200 -1.12 -2.88 -9.41
N GLY A 201 0.09 -3.27 -9.85
CA GLY A 201 0.52 -3.06 -11.23
C GLY A 201 -0.37 -3.80 -12.23
N ARG A 202 -0.69 -5.06 -11.97
CA ARG A 202 -1.60 -5.86 -12.81
C ARG A 202 -2.99 -5.24 -12.91
N THR A 203 -3.55 -4.82 -11.78
CA THR A 203 -4.87 -4.18 -11.73
C THR A 203 -4.87 -2.87 -12.50
N GLY A 204 -3.81 -2.06 -12.35
CA GLY A 204 -3.68 -0.78 -13.05
C GLY A 204 -3.58 -0.94 -14.56
N LEU A 205 -2.84 -1.92 -15.03
CA LEU A 205 -2.70 -2.18 -16.48
C LEU A 205 -4.02 -2.60 -17.17
N ALA A 206 -5.02 -3.03 -16.41
CA ALA A 206 -6.37 -3.30 -16.94
C ALA A 206 -7.19 -2.00 -17.15
N ASP A 207 -6.78 -0.87 -16.58
CA ASP A 207 -7.38 0.44 -16.78
C ASP A 207 -6.66 1.16 -17.94
N PRO A 208 -7.36 1.54 -19.03
CA PRO A 208 -6.73 2.18 -20.19
C PRO A 208 -6.07 3.53 -19.87
N ALA A 209 -6.60 4.31 -18.94
CA ALA A 209 -6.02 5.59 -18.56
C ALA A 209 -4.72 5.38 -17.76
N PHE A 210 -4.73 4.47 -16.80
CA PHE A 210 -3.54 4.07 -16.07
C PHE A 210 -2.45 3.55 -17.02
N ALA A 211 -2.81 2.60 -17.89
CA ALA A 211 -1.87 2.02 -18.86
C ALA A 211 -1.25 3.08 -19.78
N ARG A 212 -2.04 4.05 -20.24
CA ARG A 212 -1.54 5.19 -21.04
C ARG A 212 -0.52 6.01 -20.26
N TYR A 213 -0.81 6.41 -19.01
CA TYR A 213 0.11 7.22 -18.24
C TYR A 213 1.41 6.49 -17.92
N CYS A 214 1.34 5.23 -17.47
CA CYS A 214 2.54 4.49 -17.09
C CYS A 214 3.42 4.10 -18.28
N SER A 215 2.87 3.99 -19.50
CA SER A 215 3.62 3.68 -20.72
C SER A 215 4.13 4.90 -21.49
N THR A 216 3.79 6.11 -21.06
CA THR A 216 4.29 7.34 -21.66
C THR A 216 5.76 7.54 -21.30
N SER A 217 6.64 7.63 -22.28
CA SER A 217 8.08 7.83 -22.09
C SER A 217 8.44 9.31 -21.90
N VAL A 218 7.78 10.19 -22.65
CA VAL A 218 8.03 11.63 -22.68
C VAL A 218 6.71 12.38 -22.81
N ALA A 219 6.56 13.51 -22.16
CA ALA A 219 5.40 14.39 -22.30
C ALA A 219 5.80 15.85 -22.03
N GLU A 220 5.02 16.78 -22.56
CA GLU A 220 5.08 18.17 -22.10
C GLU A 220 4.32 18.32 -20.78
N PHE A 221 4.89 19.12 -19.88
CA PHE A 221 4.26 19.54 -18.63
C PHE A 221 4.10 21.05 -18.63
N PRO A 222 2.95 21.61 -18.21
CA PRO A 222 2.75 23.04 -18.17
C PRO A 222 3.82 23.71 -17.31
N GLY A 223 4.40 24.82 -17.82
CA GLY A 223 5.25 25.70 -17.05
C GLY A 223 4.50 26.28 -15.85
N GLY A 224 5.25 26.80 -14.88
CA GLY A 224 4.67 27.48 -13.73
C GLY A 224 4.27 28.91 -14.03
N LEU A 225 4.40 29.75 -13.00
CA LEU A 225 4.26 31.19 -13.11
C LEU A 225 5.62 31.85 -12.82
N ASP A 226 5.99 32.83 -13.64
CA ASP A 226 7.15 33.68 -13.37
C ASP A 226 6.87 34.62 -12.18
N LYS A 227 7.90 35.38 -11.76
CA LYS A 227 7.79 36.35 -10.65
C LYS A 227 6.74 37.44 -10.87
N SER A 228 6.29 37.64 -12.12
CA SER A 228 5.25 38.60 -12.47
C SER A 228 3.85 37.99 -12.53
N GLY A 229 3.72 36.67 -12.26
CA GLY A 229 2.49 35.94 -12.36
C GLY A 229 2.12 35.54 -13.80
N ARG A 230 3.04 35.66 -14.75
CA ARG A 230 2.82 35.24 -16.14
C ARG A 230 3.16 33.75 -16.30
N ALA A 231 2.37 33.03 -17.07
CA ALA A 231 2.62 31.61 -17.36
C ALA A 231 3.96 31.44 -18.10
N GLU A 232 4.80 30.54 -17.60
CA GLU A 232 6.03 30.09 -18.26
C GLU A 232 5.72 29.09 -19.37
N ALA A 233 6.69 28.93 -20.31
CA ALA A 233 6.55 27.94 -21.37
C ALA A 233 6.48 26.51 -20.80
N PRO A 234 5.69 25.61 -21.41
CA PRO A 234 5.74 24.20 -21.10
C PRO A 234 7.15 23.63 -21.28
N TYR A 235 7.46 22.58 -20.52
CA TYR A 235 8.74 21.89 -20.61
C TYR A 235 8.54 20.37 -20.68
N GLU A 236 9.53 19.71 -21.25
CA GLU A 236 9.50 18.26 -21.42
C GLU A 236 9.80 17.56 -20.09
N ILE A 237 9.00 16.56 -19.75
CA ILE A 237 9.23 15.61 -18.67
C ILE A 237 9.44 14.22 -19.23
N GLN A 238 10.40 13.48 -18.68
CA GLN A 238 10.74 12.15 -19.10
C GLN A 238 10.43 11.13 -18.02
N ASN A 239 9.98 9.94 -18.43
CA ASN A 239 9.66 8.87 -17.49
C ASN A 239 10.95 8.39 -16.79
N THR A 240 10.93 8.42 -15.46
CA THR A 240 12.05 7.99 -14.61
C THR A 240 12.26 6.47 -14.61
N ASN A 241 11.35 5.68 -15.21
CA ASN A 241 11.58 4.27 -15.48
C ASN A 241 12.56 4.10 -16.65
N ARG A 242 13.83 3.90 -16.34
CA ARG A 242 14.91 3.82 -17.34
C ARG A 242 14.76 2.69 -18.35
N LEU A 243 14.11 1.56 -17.98
CA LEU A 243 13.81 0.49 -18.93
C LEU A 243 12.79 0.91 -19.99
N LEU A 244 11.98 1.94 -19.72
CA LEU A 244 11.04 2.53 -20.69
C LEU A 244 11.68 3.66 -21.49
N ALA A 245 12.35 4.57 -20.79
CA ALA A 245 12.86 5.82 -21.40
C ALA A 245 14.24 5.67 -22.07
N GLY A 246 15.03 4.69 -21.66
CA GLY A 246 16.38 4.49 -22.22
C GLY A 246 17.35 5.55 -21.74
N THR A 247 17.33 5.89 -20.46
CA THR A 247 18.16 6.96 -19.88
C THR A 247 19.26 6.44 -18.98
N GLN A 248 20.30 7.25 -18.77
CA GLN A 248 21.41 6.99 -17.84
C GLN A 248 22.04 5.60 -18.09
N ASP A 249 22.43 5.32 -19.35
CA ASP A 249 23.09 4.10 -19.82
C ASP A 249 22.27 2.80 -19.68
N VAL A 250 20.98 2.91 -19.34
CA VAL A 250 20.04 1.79 -19.34
C VAL A 250 19.33 1.73 -20.70
N SER A 251 19.65 0.73 -21.52
CA SER A 251 18.94 0.51 -22.79
C SER A 251 17.46 0.21 -22.55
N PRO A 252 16.54 0.72 -23.39
CA PRO A 252 15.13 0.36 -23.30
C PRO A 252 14.93 -1.15 -23.35
N TYR A 253 13.93 -1.64 -22.63
CA TYR A 253 13.56 -3.05 -22.70
C TYR A 253 12.49 -3.25 -23.77
N PRO A 254 12.70 -4.12 -24.76
CA PRO A 254 11.75 -4.33 -25.85
C PRO A 254 10.36 -4.75 -25.36
N GLY A 255 9.34 -3.99 -25.73
CA GLY A 255 7.96 -4.25 -25.34
C GLY A 255 7.59 -3.78 -23.92
N LEU A 256 8.43 -2.99 -23.24
CA LEU A 256 8.07 -2.45 -21.94
C LEU A 256 6.88 -1.50 -22.05
N ILE A 257 5.92 -1.65 -21.13
CA ILE A 257 4.68 -0.85 -21.05
C ILE A 257 4.54 -0.14 -19.68
N GLY A 258 5.60 -0.03 -18.92
CA GLY A 258 5.65 0.64 -17.61
C GLY A 258 6.13 -0.32 -16.52
N VAL A 259 5.84 -0.11 -15.22
CA VAL A 259 4.71 0.62 -14.61
C VAL A 259 5.20 1.81 -13.75
N LYS A 260 5.99 1.54 -12.68
CA LYS A 260 6.46 2.56 -11.76
C LYS A 260 7.74 2.14 -11.05
N ASN A 261 8.67 3.06 -10.97
CA ASN A 261 9.88 2.95 -10.15
C ASN A 261 9.77 3.79 -8.87
N GLY A 262 10.63 3.49 -7.91
CA GLY A 262 10.74 4.25 -6.68
C GLY A 262 12.12 4.15 -6.07
N TYR A 263 12.46 5.16 -5.29
CA TYR A 263 13.64 5.19 -4.43
C TYR A 263 13.37 6.07 -3.22
N THR A 264 13.73 5.57 -2.07
CA THR A 264 13.89 6.34 -0.82
C THR A 264 15.07 5.76 -0.06
N THR A 265 15.56 6.49 0.94
CA THR A 265 16.67 6.00 1.76
C THR A 265 16.33 4.70 2.50
N ALA A 266 15.10 4.56 2.98
CA ALA A 266 14.67 3.36 3.69
C ALA A 266 14.34 2.20 2.76
N ALA A 267 13.80 2.48 1.56
CA ALA A 267 13.38 1.44 0.62
C ALA A 267 14.54 0.89 -0.23
N GLY A 268 15.57 1.70 -0.48
CA GLY A 268 16.44 1.45 -1.63
C GLY A 268 15.65 1.61 -2.94
N ASN A 269 16.12 0.99 -4.00
CA ASN A 269 15.40 0.99 -5.28
C ASN A 269 14.24 -0.02 -5.27
N THR A 270 13.12 0.38 -5.87
CA THR A 270 11.94 -0.46 -6.08
C THR A 270 11.42 -0.28 -7.49
N LEU A 271 10.86 -1.33 -8.09
CA LEU A 271 10.34 -1.27 -9.47
C LEU A 271 9.16 -2.23 -9.64
N ILE A 272 8.13 -1.74 -10.30
CA ILE A 272 7.12 -2.55 -10.97
C ILE A 272 7.36 -2.36 -12.45
N ALA A 273 7.74 -3.42 -13.15
CA ALA A 273 7.96 -3.42 -14.60
C ALA A 273 6.97 -4.38 -15.27
N ALA A 274 6.41 -3.97 -16.40
CA ALA A 274 5.59 -4.85 -17.23
C ALA A 274 6.01 -4.75 -18.68
N ALA A 275 6.04 -5.89 -19.35
CA ALA A 275 6.42 -5.96 -20.76
C ALA A 275 5.47 -6.88 -21.53
N HIS A 276 5.21 -6.50 -22.79
CA HIS A 276 4.37 -7.24 -23.72
C HIS A 276 5.20 -7.83 -24.85
N ARG A 277 5.07 -9.14 -25.10
CA ARG A 277 5.67 -9.84 -26.25
C ARG A 277 4.69 -10.87 -26.84
N GLY A 278 4.36 -10.71 -28.10
CA GLY A 278 3.35 -11.56 -28.76
C GLY A 278 1.99 -11.43 -28.09
N SER A 279 1.44 -12.51 -27.57
CA SER A 279 0.15 -12.53 -26.86
C SER A 279 0.28 -12.47 -25.33
N ARG A 280 1.48 -12.27 -24.78
CA ARG A 280 1.75 -12.36 -23.34
C ARG A 280 2.19 -11.01 -22.77
N THR A 281 1.65 -10.70 -21.63
CA THR A 281 2.12 -9.58 -20.80
C THR A 281 2.64 -10.14 -19.48
N LEU A 282 3.91 -9.89 -19.19
CA LEU A 282 4.51 -10.22 -17.90
C LEU A 282 4.61 -9.00 -17.02
N ILE A 283 4.50 -9.20 -15.73
CA ILE A 283 4.78 -8.22 -14.70
C ILE A 283 5.85 -8.74 -13.76
N VAL A 284 6.79 -7.88 -13.43
CA VAL A 284 7.88 -8.13 -12.49
C VAL A 284 7.88 -7.04 -11.43
N THR A 285 8.01 -7.43 -10.18
CA THR A 285 8.28 -6.50 -9.08
C THR A 285 9.64 -6.83 -8.47
N VAL A 286 10.42 -5.80 -8.20
CA VAL A 286 11.75 -5.90 -7.60
C VAL A 286 11.83 -4.91 -6.45
N MET A 287 12.23 -5.37 -5.26
CA MET A 287 12.35 -4.54 -4.08
C MET A 287 13.73 -4.68 -3.45
N ASN A 288 14.41 -3.56 -3.30
CA ASN A 288 15.67 -3.40 -2.59
C ASN A 288 16.78 -4.37 -3.07
N PRO A 289 17.28 -4.22 -4.32
CA PRO A 289 18.45 -4.94 -4.78
C PRO A 289 19.68 -4.56 -3.93
N GLN A 290 20.48 -5.55 -3.58
CA GLN A 290 21.66 -5.40 -2.72
C GLN A 290 22.95 -5.18 -3.52
N GLU A 291 22.93 -5.55 -4.79
CA GLU A 291 24.03 -5.37 -5.74
C GLU A 291 23.45 -4.99 -7.10
N GLY A 292 24.26 -4.36 -7.96
CA GLY A 292 23.84 -3.93 -9.29
C GLY A 292 22.68 -2.92 -9.25
N THR A 293 21.83 -3.00 -10.24
CA THR A 293 20.68 -2.07 -10.38
C THR A 293 19.34 -2.79 -10.41
N VAL A 294 18.30 -2.14 -9.95
CA VAL A 294 16.91 -2.64 -10.02
C VAL A 294 16.48 -2.93 -11.47
N TYR A 295 17.09 -2.27 -12.43
CA TYR A 295 16.81 -2.44 -13.85
C TYR A 295 17.44 -3.71 -14.44
N GLU A 296 18.64 -4.08 -13.98
CA GLU A 296 19.31 -5.35 -14.35
C GLU A 296 18.54 -6.55 -13.78
N ASP A 297 18.17 -6.49 -12.50
CA ASP A 297 17.33 -7.52 -11.87
C ASP A 297 16.00 -7.68 -12.63
N ALA A 298 15.30 -6.57 -12.91
CA ALA A 298 14.01 -6.61 -13.61
C ALA A 298 14.15 -7.14 -15.05
N ARG A 299 15.20 -6.75 -15.78
CA ARG A 299 15.49 -7.25 -17.14
C ARG A 299 15.68 -8.76 -17.13
N SER A 300 16.54 -9.24 -16.24
CA SER A 300 16.85 -10.66 -16.10
C SER A 300 15.61 -11.49 -15.75
N LEU A 301 14.77 -10.96 -14.85
CA LEU A 301 13.52 -11.61 -14.44
C LEU A 301 12.47 -11.60 -15.56
N LEU A 302 12.35 -10.50 -16.35
CA LEU A 302 11.48 -10.45 -17.52
C LEU A 302 11.93 -11.44 -18.61
N ASP A 303 13.22 -11.48 -18.93
CA ASP A 303 13.76 -12.42 -19.93
C ASP A 303 13.53 -13.87 -19.50
N TRP A 304 13.82 -14.19 -18.23
CA TRP A 304 13.50 -15.50 -17.67
C TRP A 304 12.00 -15.80 -17.76
N GLY A 305 11.15 -14.87 -17.37
CA GLY A 305 9.71 -15.04 -17.36
C GLY A 305 9.15 -15.35 -18.76
N PHE A 306 9.60 -14.66 -19.81
CA PHE A 306 9.22 -14.97 -21.18
C PHE A 306 9.73 -16.35 -21.64
N ALA A 307 10.94 -16.73 -21.26
CA ALA A 307 11.50 -18.04 -21.56
C ALA A 307 10.79 -19.17 -20.78
N ALA A 308 10.33 -18.92 -19.56
CA ALA A 308 9.68 -19.87 -18.67
C ALA A 308 8.16 -20.01 -18.92
N SER A 309 7.54 -19.01 -19.55
CA SER A 309 6.10 -19.01 -19.82
C SER A 309 5.63 -20.27 -20.54
N GLY A 310 4.63 -20.95 -19.97
CA GLY A 310 4.11 -22.24 -20.47
C GLY A 310 5.01 -23.46 -20.19
N LYS A 311 6.17 -23.28 -19.55
CA LYS A 311 7.12 -24.35 -19.21
C LYS A 311 7.24 -24.59 -17.71
N VAL A 312 6.73 -23.67 -16.89
CA VAL A 312 6.73 -23.78 -15.42
C VAL A 312 5.29 -23.91 -14.92
N ARG A 313 5.11 -24.57 -13.79
CA ARG A 313 3.84 -24.57 -13.07
C ARG A 313 3.76 -23.30 -12.21
N PRO A 314 2.62 -22.59 -12.19
CA PRO A 314 2.44 -21.44 -11.30
C PRO A 314 2.68 -21.82 -9.84
N VAL A 315 3.41 -20.97 -9.12
CA VAL A 315 3.66 -21.12 -7.67
C VAL A 315 2.63 -20.36 -6.82
N GLY A 316 1.78 -19.53 -7.46
CA GLY A 316 0.75 -18.74 -6.83
C GLY A 316 -0.12 -18.01 -7.83
N SER A 317 -1.01 -17.14 -7.36
CA SER A 317 -1.88 -16.32 -8.20
C SER A 317 -2.04 -14.92 -7.62
N LEU A 318 -1.93 -13.89 -8.48
CA LEU A 318 -2.23 -12.48 -8.16
C LEU A 318 -3.74 -12.20 -8.13
N ARG A 319 -4.59 -13.18 -8.43
CA ARG A 319 -6.04 -13.03 -8.35
C ARG A 319 -6.48 -13.11 -6.89
N PRO A 320 -7.45 -12.29 -6.47
CA PRO A 320 -8.05 -12.47 -5.15
C PRO A 320 -8.56 -13.91 -5.00
N PRO A 321 -8.47 -14.49 -3.80
CA PRO A 321 -9.06 -15.80 -3.55
C PRO A 321 -10.54 -15.76 -3.91
N VAL A 322 -10.98 -16.65 -4.80
CA VAL A 322 -12.40 -16.83 -5.04
C VAL A 322 -12.99 -17.37 -3.74
N ALA A 323 -13.90 -16.61 -3.11
CA ALA A 323 -14.65 -17.10 -1.97
C ALA A 323 -15.29 -18.43 -2.41
N ARG A 324 -14.84 -19.56 -1.84
CA ARG A 324 -15.55 -20.82 -2.03
C ARG A 324 -16.92 -20.62 -1.41
N THR A 325 -17.93 -20.50 -2.24
CA THR A 325 -19.30 -20.73 -1.80
C THR A 325 -19.32 -22.17 -1.29
N THR A 326 -19.15 -22.36 0.00
CA THR A 326 -19.51 -23.63 0.64
C THR A 326 -21.01 -23.76 0.40
N THR A 327 -21.37 -24.46 -0.65
CA THR A 327 -22.69 -25.03 -0.76
C THR A 327 -22.79 -25.92 0.47
N ALA A 328 -23.45 -25.41 1.51
CA ALA A 328 -23.86 -26.23 2.62
C ALA A 328 -24.71 -27.37 2.00
N SER A 329 -24.16 -28.58 1.96
CA SER A 329 -24.97 -29.76 1.65
C SER A 329 -26.17 -29.70 2.55
N ALA A 330 -27.34 -29.52 1.94
CA ALA A 330 -28.60 -29.66 2.65
C ALA A 330 -28.58 -31.02 3.36
N PRO A 331 -28.94 -31.08 4.64
CA PRO A 331 -29.07 -32.37 5.33
C PRO A 331 -30.09 -33.20 4.55
N GLY A 332 -29.67 -34.38 4.10
CA GLY A 332 -30.55 -35.34 3.46
C GLY A 332 -31.74 -35.66 4.38
N PRO A 333 -32.92 -36.00 3.82
CA PRO A 333 -34.10 -36.26 4.59
C PRO A 333 -33.85 -37.46 5.52
N ALA A 334 -33.92 -37.23 6.85
CA ALA A 334 -33.91 -38.26 7.84
C ALA A 334 -35.20 -39.11 7.66
N GLN A 335 -35.02 -40.39 7.30
CA GLN A 335 -36.09 -41.37 7.29
C GLN A 335 -36.50 -41.70 8.74
N GLY A 336 -37.78 -41.73 8.93
CA GLY A 336 -38.65 -41.80 10.04
C GLY A 336 -38.34 -42.69 11.23
N ALA A 337 -38.93 -42.33 12.33
CA ALA A 337 -39.73 -43.25 13.18
C ALA A 337 -40.41 -42.47 14.30
N GLY A 338 -41.71 -42.72 14.49
CA GLY A 338 -42.31 -42.79 15.83
C GLY A 338 -43.01 -41.55 16.35
N ALA A 339 -44.30 -41.54 16.20
CA ALA A 339 -45.24 -40.67 16.90
C ALA A 339 -45.18 -40.83 18.44
N ALA A 340 -45.21 -39.71 19.17
CA ALA A 340 -45.80 -39.60 20.49
C ALA A 340 -46.34 -38.20 20.72
N LEU A 341 -47.65 -38.10 20.85
CA LEU A 341 -48.37 -36.96 21.43
C LEU A 341 -47.88 -36.74 22.87
N VAL A 342 -47.82 -35.51 23.38
CA VAL A 342 -48.52 -35.00 24.56
C VAL A 342 -48.10 -33.57 24.92
N ALA A 343 -49.14 -32.73 25.10
CA ALA A 343 -49.31 -31.61 26.03
C ALA A 343 -48.60 -30.28 25.81
N ALA A 344 -49.46 -29.34 25.57
CA ALA A 344 -49.26 -27.91 25.69
C ALA A 344 -48.78 -27.45 27.07
N HIS A 345 -47.77 -26.57 27.11
CA HIS A 345 -47.63 -25.63 28.22
C HIS A 345 -47.38 -24.24 27.68
N ARG A 346 -48.35 -23.37 27.94
CA ARG A 346 -48.23 -21.93 27.80
C ARG A 346 -47.22 -21.42 28.83
N SER A 347 -46.24 -20.66 28.43
CA SER A 347 -45.57 -19.76 29.36
C SER A 347 -45.29 -18.43 28.69
N THR A 348 -45.74 -17.42 29.38
CA THR A 348 -45.84 -16.01 29.14
C THR A 348 -44.48 -15.33 28.91
N THR A 349 -44.46 -14.52 27.89
CA THR A 349 -43.40 -13.52 27.62
C THR A 349 -43.21 -12.53 28.77
N ARG A 350 -42.01 -12.51 29.33
CA ARG A 350 -41.57 -11.43 30.19
C ARG A 350 -40.52 -10.59 29.40
N LYS A 351 -40.94 -9.40 29.02
CA LYS A 351 -40.04 -8.36 28.50
C LYS A 351 -39.16 -7.88 29.65
N ALA A 352 -37.85 -8.12 29.55
CA ALA A 352 -36.85 -7.48 30.39
C ALA A 352 -36.31 -6.24 29.65
N SER A 353 -36.55 -5.09 30.23
CA SER A 353 -36.07 -3.77 29.80
C SER A 353 -34.55 -3.66 30.08
N VAL A 354 -33.78 -3.42 29.01
CA VAL A 354 -32.36 -3.05 29.11
C VAL A 354 -32.28 -1.55 29.23
N LEU A 355 -32.33 -1.05 30.46
CA LEU A 355 -32.00 0.35 30.82
C LEU A 355 -31.21 0.33 32.13
N GLY A 356 -29.88 0.22 32.06
CA GLY A 356 -29.07 0.23 33.29
C GLY A 356 -27.54 0.29 33.08
N GLY A 357 -27.05 0.40 31.84
CA GLY A 357 -25.61 0.27 31.56
C GLY A 357 -24.81 1.58 31.31
N PHE A 358 -25.44 2.73 31.19
CA PHE A 358 -24.75 3.96 30.75
C PHE A 358 -24.40 4.97 31.86
N ALA A 359 -24.73 4.72 33.12
CA ALA A 359 -24.44 5.67 34.21
C ALA A 359 -23.05 5.54 34.82
N ALA A 360 -22.36 4.41 34.65
CA ALA A 360 -21.07 4.16 35.31
C ALA A 360 -19.84 4.70 34.53
N VAL A 361 -19.93 4.89 33.22
CA VAL A 361 -18.80 5.37 32.40
C VAL A 361 -18.65 6.88 32.43
N GLY A 362 -19.75 7.63 32.63
CA GLY A 362 -19.74 9.11 32.71
C GLY A 362 -19.03 9.66 33.93
N ALA A 363 -19.06 8.98 35.07
CA ALA A 363 -18.47 9.45 36.32
C ALA A 363 -16.93 9.34 36.34
N LEU A 364 -16.35 8.37 35.65
CA LEU A 364 -14.88 8.17 35.58
C LEU A 364 -14.19 9.17 34.65
N LEU A 365 -14.85 9.64 33.60
CA LEU A 365 -14.29 10.64 32.69
C LEU A 365 -14.33 12.07 33.28
N ALA A 366 -15.30 12.38 34.12
CA ALA A 366 -15.40 13.69 34.80
C ALA A 366 -14.30 13.86 35.89
N SER A 367 -13.93 12.80 36.59
CA SER A 367 -12.88 12.85 37.62
C SER A 367 -11.46 13.01 37.05
N LEU A 368 -11.17 12.43 35.89
CA LEU A 368 -9.87 12.59 35.21
C LEU A 368 -9.68 14.00 34.65
N SER A 369 -10.75 14.63 34.15
CA SER A 369 -10.70 15.98 33.59
C SER A 369 -10.46 17.04 34.66
N ALA A 370 -11.03 16.90 35.86
CA ALA A 370 -10.83 17.80 36.98
C ALA A 370 -9.41 17.72 37.54
N SER A 371 -8.84 16.53 37.62
CA SER A 371 -7.47 16.32 38.11
C SER A 371 -6.42 16.92 37.17
N LEU A 372 -6.62 16.81 35.85
CA LEU A 372 -5.72 17.40 34.85
C LEU A 372 -5.78 18.94 34.84
N TRP A 373 -6.96 19.51 35.08
CA TRP A 373 -7.12 20.96 35.16
C TRP A 373 -6.44 21.56 36.41
N LEU A 374 -6.53 20.88 37.56
CA LEU A 374 -5.87 21.29 38.78
C LEU A 374 -4.34 21.21 38.69
N LEU A 375 -3.79 20.19 38.03
CA LEU A 375 -2.33 20.07 37.77
C LEU A 375 -1.84 21.21 36.87
N ARG A 376 -2.56 21.54 35.79
CA ARG A 376 -2.19 22.64 34.89
C ARG A 376 -2.26 24.01 35.56
N ARG A 377 -3.13 24.20 36.54
CA ARG A 377 -3.22 25.46 37.30
C ARG A 377 -2.08 25.63 38.33
N ARG A 378 -1.53 24.51 38.83
CA ARG A 378 -0.35 24.54 39.75
C ARG A 378 0.97 24.80 39.02
N MET A 379 1.09 24.48 37.77
CA MET A 379 2.29 24.72 36.96
C MET A 379 2.37 26.13 36.32
N ARG A 380 1.33 26.96 36.54
CA ARG A 380 1.29 28.35 36.04
C ARG A 380 1.35 29.39 37.19
N ARG A 381 1.70 28.98 38.40
CA ARG A 381 2.08 29.85 39.51
C ARG A 381 3.52 29.45 39.96
#